data_14d5048bf5f5e116f7179fb71566af01
#
_entry.id   14d5048bf5f5e116f7179fb71566af01
#
_cell.length_a   1.000
_cell.length_b   1.000
_cell.length_c   1.000
_cell.angle_alpha   90.00
_cell.angle_beta   90.00
_cell.angle_gamma   90.00
#
_symmetry.space_group_name_H-M   'P 1'
#
loop_
_entity.id
_entity.type
_entity.pdbx_description
1 polymer ?
#
loop_
_entity_poly.entity_id
_entity_poly.type
_entity_poly.pdbx_seq_one_letter_code
_entity_poly.pdbx_strand_id
1 'polypeptide(L)'
;DALNDVNNLIYSGKCITEAGLEHEVVVTMMELPPGCTGAHDPEFYDRILRNLLDAGIPYASVCFKVASGTTNPRKVYETFKRARKLLGDNVELRIHSHDTCGTGVSQYVAAIEGGADGVDLARKPLSGGTSQPDLFSMFHALKGTDFKLALGEDGIVDDHIKELMEANNVAVECLKDYNFPPEARQITTDVIFSPMPGGALTANTLMMRETKTFHLYDQVIANMSECVSRGGFAS
;
A
#
# COMPACT_ATOMS: atom_id res chain seq x y z
N ASP A 1 11.64 -1.05 3.67
CA ASP A 1 12.59 -0.37 2.79
C ASP A 1 12.04 -0.28 1.36
N ALA A 2 12.14 0.90 0.75
CA ALA A 2 11.59 1.14 -0.58
C ALA A 2 12.33 0.38 -1.70
N LEU A 3 13.57 0.01 -1.47
CA LEU A 3 14.43 -0.68 -2.46
C LEU A 3 14.42 -2.20 -2.31
N ASN A 4 13.70 -2.76 -1.33
CA ASN A 4 13.74 -4.18 -0.96
C ASN A 4 15.18 -4.69 -0.70
N ASP A 5 16.08 -3.79 -0.28
CA ASP A 5 17.45 -4.12 0.08
C ASP A 5 17.56 -4.43 1.58
N VAL A 6 17.75 -5.68 1.89
CA VAL A 6 17.88 -6.18 3.28
C VAL A 6 19.00 -5.48 4.04
N ASN A 7 20.10 -5.09 3.37
CA ASN A 7 21.20 -4.40 4.03
C ASN A 7 20.80 -3.06 4.64
N ASN A 8 19.82 -2.36 4.04
CA ASN A 8 19.28 -1.11 4.59
C ASN A 8 18.51 -1.31 5.90
N LEU A 9 18.05 -2.53 6.17
CA LEU A 9 17.24 -2.85 7.35
C LEU A 9 18.05 -3.35 8.52
N ILE A 10 19.29 -3.84 8.31
CA ILE A 10 20.12 -4.43 9.37
C ILE A 10 20.36 -3.42 10.48
N TYR A 11 20.85 -2.23 10.13
CA TYR A 11 21.19 -1.20 11.11
C TYR A 11 19.93 -0.56 11.72
N SER A 12 18.94 -0.21 10.90
CA SER A 12 17.70 0.40 11.36
C SER A 12 16.90 -0.53 12.28
N GLY A 13 16.78 -1.81 11.92
CA GLY A 13 16.10 -2.81 12.75
C GLY A 13 16.77 -2.99 14.11
N LYS A 14 18.11 -3.00 14.14
CA LYS A 14 18.87 -3.02 15.39
C LYS A 14 18.58 -1.80 16.26
N CYS A 15 18.66 -0.60 15.70
CA CYS A 15 18.39 0.65 16.44
C CYS A 15 16.95 0.71 16.99
N ILE A 16 15.96 0.26 16.21
CA ILE A 16 14.55 0.22 16.64
C ILE A 16 14.41 -0.70 17.86
N THR A 17 15.00 -1.89 17.80
CA THR A 17 14.94 -2.88 18.89
C THR A 17 15.71 -2.39 20.13
N GLU A 18 16.88 -1.78 19.97
CA GLU A 18 17.66 -1.20 21.08
C GLU A 18 16.92 -0.04 21.74
N ALA A 19 16.07 0.68 21.00
CA ALA A 19 15.18 1.72 21.54
C ALA A 19 13.96 1.15 22.28
N GLY A 20 13.77 -0.16 22.33
CA GLY A 20 12.63 -0.81 22.97
C GLY A 20 11.33 -0.71 22.17
N LEU A 21 11.44 -0.49 20.85
CA LEU A 21 10.29 -0.38 19.95
C LEU A 21 10.15 -1.66 19.12
N GLU A 22 8.92 -1.91 18.65
CA GLU A 22 8.62 -2.98 17.70
C GLU A 22 8.95 -2.55 16.28
N HIS A 23 9.57 -3.44 15.52
CA HIS A 23 9.97 -3.19 14.14
C HIS A 23 8.98 -3.85 13.17
N GLU A 24 8.22 -3.04 12.45
CA GLU A 24 7.50 -3.51 11.27
C GLU A 24 8.40 -3.39 10.03
N VAL A 25 8.70 -4.54 9.42
CA VAL A 25 9.46 -4.58 8.17
C VAL A 25 8.53 -4.36 6.99
N VAL A 26 8.87 -3.39 6.13
CA VAL A 26 8.09 -3.08 4.93
C VAL A 26 8.77 -3.64 3.69
N VAL A 27 8.04 -4.48 2.94
CA VAL A 27 8.41 -5.01 1.63
C VAL A 27 7.58 -4.29 0.57
N THR A 28 8.25 -3.58 -0.33
CA THR A 28 7.58 -2.81 -1.39
C THR A 28 7.14 -3.73 -2.53
N MET A 29 5.87 -3.62 -2.90
CA MET A 29 5.24 -4.34 -4.00
C MET A 29 4.85 -3.39 -5.12
N MET A 30 4.92 -3.85 -6.36
CA MET A 30 4.40 -3.14 -7.53
C MET A 30 4.06 -4.11 -8.68
N GLU A 31 3.31 -3.63 -9.65
CA GLU A 31 3.23 -4.26 -10.96
C GLU A 31 4.33 -3.68 -11.86
N LEU A 32 4.98 -4.54 -12.63
CA LEU A 32 5.96 -4.08 -13.62
C LEU A 32 5.25 -3.50 -14.85
N PRO A 33 5.85 -2.52 -15.52
CA PRO A 33 5.35 -2.07 -16.82
C PRO A 33 5.21 -3.23 -17.81
N PRO A 34 4.30 -3.16 -18.77
CA PRO A 34 4.11 -4.21 -19.76
C PRO A 34 5.41 -4.58 -20.48
N GLY A 35 5.68 -5.89 -20.57
CA GLY A 35 6.89 -6.42 -21.19
C GLY A 35 8.11 -6.52 -20.26
N CYS A 36 8.04 -6.01 -19.03
CA CYS A 36 9.07 -6.16 -18.02
C CYS A 36 8.82 -7.40 -17.15
N THR A 37 9.88 -8.15 -16.85
CA THR A 37 9.83 -9.37 -16.02
C THR A 37 11.09 -9.48 -15.15
N GLY A 38 11.09 -10.43 -14.20
CA GLY A 38 12.29 -10.77 -13.42
C GLY A 38 12.32 -10.20 -11.99
N ALA A 39 11.34 -9.37 -11.64
CA ALA A 39 11.15 -8.86 -10.28
C ALA A 39 9.65 -8.70 -9.98
N HIS A 40 9.32 -8.41 -8.73
CA HIS A 40 7.96 -8.09 -8.26
C HIS A 40 6.90 -9.15 -8.59
N ASP A 41 7.30 -10.42 -8.57
CA ASP A 41 6.42 -11.58 -8.53
C ASP A 41 6.38 -12.24 -7.13
N PRO A 42 5.48 -13.18 -6.85
CA PRO A 42 5.41 -13.82 -5.53
C PRO A 42 6.71 -14.55 -5.12
N GLU A 43 7.47 -15.08 -6.09
CA GLU A 43 8.78 -15.71 -5.87
C GLU A 43 9.85 -14.69 -5.47
N PHE A 44 9.81 -13.52 -6.07
CA PHE A 44 10.71 -12.41 -5.71
C PHE A 44 10.49 -11.99 -4.25
N TYR A 45 9.25 -11.81 -3.82
CA TYR A 45 8.93 -11.43 -2.44
C TYR A 45 9.26 -12.55 -1.45
N ASP A 46 9.07 -13.82 -1.80
CA ASP A 46 9.51 -14.96 -0.97
C ASP A 46 11.03 -14.93 -0.77
N ARG A 47 11.82 -14.61 -1.80
CA ARG A 47 13.28 -14.45 -1.66
C ARG A 47 13.66 -13.28 -0.75
N ILE A 48 12.98 -12.14 -0.83
CA ILE A 48 13.21 -11.00 0.06
C ILE A 48 12.96 -11.40 1.52
N LEU A 49 11.84 -12.08 1.80
CA LEU A 49 11.55 -12.55 3.15
C LEU A 49 12.59 -13.54 3.66
N ARG A 50 13.08 -14.46 2.84
CA ARG A 50 14.17 -15.39 3.23
C ARG A 50 15.45 -14.64 3.54
N ASN A 51 15.82 -13.66 2.73
CA ASN A 51 16.99 -12.83 2.99
C ASN A 51 16.87 -12.05 4.32
N LEU A 52 15.65 -11.60 4.67
CA LEU A 52 15.36 -10.96 5.97
C LEU A 52 15.59 -11.94 7.14
N LEU A 53 15.10 -13.16 7.01
CA LEU A 53 15.29 -14.22 8.02
C LEU A 53 16.76 -14.60 8.16
N ASP A 54 17.45 -14.79 7.04
CA ASP A 54 18.88 -15.17 7.01
C ASP A 54 19.78 -14.06 7.59
N ALA A 55 19.41 -12.79 7.40
CA ALA A 55 20.12 -11.66 7.99
C ALA A 55 19.89 -11.49 9.50
N GLY A 56 18.93 -12.23 10.08
CA GLY A 56 18.62 -12.17 11.51
C GLY A 56 18.09 -10.81 11.97
N ILE A 57 17.40 -10.07 11.07
CA ILE A 57 16.82 -8.77 11.39
C ILE A 57 15.64 -8.99 12.34
N PRO A 58 15.63 -8.35 13.53
CA PRO A 58 14.49 -8.45 14.44
C PRO A 58 13.28 -7.75 13.86
N TYR A 59 12.12 -8.39 13.91
CA TYR A 59 10.84 -7.82 13.46
C TYR A 59 9.68 -8.37 14.29
N ALA A 60 8.64 -7.58 14.46
CA ALA A 60 7.38 -7.96 15.08
C ALA A 60 6.30 -8.26 14.02
N SER A 61 6.31 -7.52 12.92
CA SER A 61 5.35 -7.64 11.83
C SER A 61 5.99 -7.40 10.46
N VAL A 62 5.30 -7.80 9.41
CA VAL A 62 5.70 -7.57 8.01
C VAL A 62 4.55 -6.90 7.27
N CYS A 63 4.82 -5.74 6.70
CA CYS A 63 3.89 -5.01 5.85
C CYS A 63 4.28 -5.13 4.38
N PHE A 64 3.37 -5.60 3.55
CA PHE A 64 3.51 -5.51 2.09
C PHE A 64 2.90 -4.21 1.60
N LYS A 65 3.75 -3.30 1.12
CA LYS A 65 3.34 -1.98 0.66
C LYS A 65 3.22 -1.94 -0.86
N VAL A 66 2.00 -1.86 -1.36
CA VAL A 66 1.72 -1.63 -2.79
C VAL A 66 1.82 -0.14 -3.08
N ALA A 67 3.03 0.34 -3.37
CA ALA A 67 3.35 1.77 -3.40
C ALA A 67 2.59 2.57 -4.47
N SER A 68 2.34 1.97 -5.63
CA SER A 68 1.59 2.58 -6.74
C SER A 68 0.10 2.21 -6.77
N GLY A 69 -0.34 1.28 -5.91
CA GLY A 69 -1.69 0.74 -5.94
C GLY A 69 -1.98 -0.19 -7.12
N THR A 70 -0.96 -0.67 -7.83
CA THR A 70 -1.12 -1.35 -9.13
C THR A 70 -0.96 -2.86 -9.10
N THR A 71 -0.46 -3.45 -8.01
CA THR A 71 -0.29 -4.90 -7.93
C THR A 71 -1.65 -5.61 -8.10
N ASN A 72 -1.74 -6.52 -9.06
CA ASN A 72 -3.01 -7.19 -9.29
C ASN A 72 -3.42 -8.10 -8.11
N PRO A 73 -4.74 -8.29 -7.86
CA PRO A 73 -5.22 -9.03 -6.69
C PRO A 73 -4.71 -10.48 -6.62
N ARG A 74 -4.54 -11.15 -7.76
CA ARG A 74 -4.01 -12.52 -7.78
C ARG A 74 -2.58 -12.59 -7.27
N LYS A 75 -1.73 -11.66 -7.67
CA LYS A 75 -0.35 -11.54 -7.17
C LYS A 75 -0.33 -11.24 -5.68
N VAL A 76 -1.21 -10.37 -5.19
CA VAL A 76 -1.36 -10.08 -3.77
C VAL A 76 -1.69 -11.36 -2.99
N TYR A 77 -2.74 -12.07 -3.40
CA TYR A 77 -3.14 -13.35 -2.77
C TYR A 77 -1.99 -14.34 -2.68
N GLU A 78 -1.31 -14.62 -3.80
CA GLU A 78 -0.22 -15.59 -3.85
C GLU A 78 0.97 -15.17 -2.97
N THR A 79 1.27 -13.87 -2.91
CA THR A 79 2.33 -13.33 -2.06
C THR A 79 2.01 -13.54 -0.59
N PHE A 80 0.82 -13.15 -0.15
CA PHE A 80 0.41 -13.32 1.25
C PHE A 80 0.34 -14.80 1.66
N LYS A 81 -0.18 -15.65 0.80
CA LYS A 81 -0.24 -17.10 1.05
C LYS A 81 1.16 -17.71 1.22
N ARG A 82 2.14 -17.28 0.42
CA ARG A 82 3.54 -17.71 0.56
C ARG A 82 4.17 -17.14 1.82
N ALA A 83 3.97 -15.87 2.11
CA ALA A 83 4.47 -15.22 3.30
C ALA A 83 3.94 -15.89 4.57
N ARG A 84 2.64 -16.16 4.66
CA ARG A 84 2.02 -16.87 5.78
C ARG A 84 2.61 -18.27 5.96
N LYS A 85 2.81 -19.01 4.88
CA LYS A 85 3.45 -20.34 4.93
C LYS A 85 4.90 -20.27 5.42
N LEU A 86 5.66 -19.21 5.05
CA LEU A 86 7.05 -19.05 5.42
C LEU A 86 7.22 -18.59 6.87
N LEU A 87 6.43 -17.60 7.29
CA LEU A 87 6.60 -16.88 8.56
C LEU A 87 5.77 -17.50 9.70
N GLY A 88 4.75 -18.31 9.37
CA GLY A 88 3.85 -18.92 10.37
C GLY A 88 2.77 -17.96 10.86
N ASP A 89 1.93 -18.44 11.80
CA ASP A 89 0.73 -17.72 12.25
C ASP A 89 0.99 -16.69 13.35
N ASN A 90 2.21 -16.67 13.91
CA ASN A 90 2.57 -15.75 15.00
C ASN A 90 3.11 -14.40 14.53
N VAL A 91 3.31 -14.22 13.24
CA VAL A 91 3.79 -12.97 12.63
C VAL A 91 2.62 -12.22 12.04
N GLU A 92 2.40 -11.00 12.48
CA GLU A 92 1.37 -10.14 11.85
C GLU A 92 1.78 -9.79 10.42
N LEU A 93 0.88 -10.06 9.48
CA LEU A 93 1.01 -9.68 8.07
C LEU A 93 0.03 -8.56 7.75
N ARG A 94 0.55 -7.43 7.29
CA ARG A 94 -0.22 -6.24 6.96
C ARG A 94 -0.12 -5.91 5.47
N ILE A 95 -1.19 -5.38 4.91
CA ILE A 95 -1.17 -4.77 3.59
C ILE A 95 -1.40 -3.25 3.70
N HIS A 96 -0.55 -2.50 2.98
CA HIS A 96 -0.72 -1.08 2.73
C HIS A 96 -0.77 -0.86 1.21
N SER A 97 -1.82 -0.26 0.70
CA SER A 97 -1.94 0.05 -0.73
C SER A 97 -2.52 1.44 -0.92
N HIS A 98 -2.27 2.01 -2.08
CA HIS A 98 -2.95 3.22 -2.54
C HIS A 98 -4.09 2.82 -3.50
N ASP A 99 -5.20 3.55 -3.47
CA ASP A 99 -6.35 3.27 -4.33
C ASP A 99 -6.29 4.02 -5.67
N THR A 100 -5.07 4.34 -6.10
CA THR A 100 -4.80 5.20 -7.25
C THR A 100 -5.41 4.67 -8.55
N CYS A 101 -5.35 3.36 -8.80
CA CYS A 101 -5.95 2.75 -9.98
C CYS A 101 -7.36 2.17 -9.72
N GLY A 102 -7.92 2.35 -8.51
CA GLY A 102 -9.26 1.90 -8.15
C GLY A 102 -9.40 0.41 -7.85
N THR A 103 -8.28 -0.29 -7.59
CA THR A 103 -8.28 -1.73 -7.27
C THR A 103 -7.95 -2.05 -5.81
N GLY A 104 -7.82 -1.04 -4.97
CA GLY A 104 -7.35 -1.18 -3.59
C GLY A 104 -8.21 -2.12 -2.75
N VAL A 105 -9.55 -2.00 -2.79
CA VAL A 105 -10.44 -2.91 -2.06
C VAL A 105 -10.25 -4.37 -2.50
N SER A 106 -10.14 -4.63 -3.80
CA SER A 106 -9.93 -5.98 -4.33
C SER A 106 -8.56 -6.55 -3.96
N GLN A 107 -7.54 -5.71 -3.88
CA GLN A 107 -6.22 -6.10 -3.36
C GLN A 107 -6.30 -6.51 -1.89
N TYR A 108 -7.03 -5.75 -1.07
CA TYR A 108 -7.16 -6.04 0.36
C TYR A 108 -7.98 -7.30 0.63
N VAL A 109 -9.06 -7.52 -0.09
CA VAL A 109 -9.80 -8.79 -0.02
C VAL A 109 -8.88 -9.96 -0.35
N ALA A 110 -8.10 -9.85 -1.44
CA ALA A 110 -7.15 -10.88 -1.83
C ALA A 110 -6.03 -11.10 -0.79
N ALA A 111 -5.55 -10.04 -0.13
CA ALA A 111 -4.58 -10.15 0.96
C ALA A 111 -5.15 -10.89 2.17
N ILE A 112 -6.37 -10.55 2.60
CA ILE A 112 -7.08 -11.20 3.71
C ILE A 112 -7.27 -12.69 3.42
N GLU A 113 -7.77 -13.03 2.23
CA GLU A 113 -7.91 -14.43 1.79
C GLU A 113 -6.57 -15.16 1.71
N GLY A 114 -5.48 -14.45 1.45
CA GLY A 114 -4.11 -14.94 1.45
C GLY A 114 -3.48 -15.09 2.83
N GLY A 115 -4.12 -14.56 3.88
CA GLY A 115 -3.66 -14.66 5.27
C GLY A 115 -3.12 -13.36 5.88
N ALA A 116 -3.52 -12.19 5.37
CA ALA A 116 -3.25 -10.93 6.04
C ALA A 116 -4.07 -10.78 7.33
N ASP A 117 -3.44 -10.23 8.38
CA ASP A 117 -4.06 -9.91 9.66
C ASP A 117 -4.50 -8.43 9.73
N GLY A 118 -3.79 -7.55 9.05
CA GLY A 118 -4.02 -6.11 9.08
C GLY A 118 -4.16 -5.47 7.70
N VAL A 119 -5.01 -4.43 7.62
CA VAL A 119 -5.21 -3.62 6.42
C VAL A 119 -5.19 -2.13 6.79
N ASP A 120 -4.48 -1.32 6.02
CA ASP A 120 -4.43 0.12 6.22
C ASP A 120 -5.54 0.81 5.42
N LEU A 121 -6.48 1.42 6.11
CA LEU A 121 -7.65 2.05 5.49
C LEU A 121 -7.69 3.54 5.77
N ALA A 122 -8.27 4.29 4.85
CA ALA A 122 -8.58 5.69 5.05
C ALA A 122 -10.10 5.89 5.17
N ARG A 123 -10.50 7.11 5.57
CA ARG A 123 -11.91 7.48 5.67
C ARG A 123 -12.21 8.76 4.92
N LYS A 124 -13.47 8.91 4.50
CA LYS A 124 -13.99 10.16 3.95
C LYS A 124 -13.63 11.35 4.88
N PRO A 125 -13.14 12.48 4.37
CA PRO A 125 -13.03 12.84 2.94
C PRO A 125 -11.67 12.51 2.31
N LEU A 126 -10.80 11.77 2.98
CA LEU A 126 -9.41 11.53 2.56
C LEU A 126 -9.17 10.17 1.91
N SER A 127 -10.18 9.30 1.82
CA SER A 127 -10.06 7.97 1.19
C SER A 127 -10.10 8.01 -0.33
N GLY A 128 -9.54 6.98 -0.96
CA GLY A 128 -9.52 6.82 -2.42
C GLY A 128 -8.43 7.62 -3.14
N GLY A 129 -8.33 7.47 -4.44
CA GLY A 129 -7.31 8.11 -5.24
C GLY A 129 -5.89 7.76 -4.76
N THR A 130 -5.04 8.75 -4.54
CA THR A 130 -3.68 8.52 -4.03
C THR A 130 -3.59 8.19 -2.54
N SER A 131 -4.73 8.13 -1.84
CA SER A 131 -4.84 7.62 -0.46
C SER A 131 -5.23 6.13 -0.45
N GLN A 132 -5.49 5.59 0.73
CA GLN A 132 -5.87 4.20 0.92
C GLN A 132 -7.34 3.97 0.57
N PRO A 133 -7.76 2.71 0.34
CA PRO A 133 -9.16 2.34 0.20
C PRO A 133 -10.01 2.82 1.39
N ASP A 134 -11.28 3.12 1.10
CA ASP A 134 -12.20 3.59 2.13
C ASP A 134 -12.64 2.48 3.08
N LEU A 135 -12.68 2.80 4.39
CA LEU A 135 -13.09 1.88 5.45
C LEU A 135 -14.47 1.27 5.20
N PHE A 136 -15.46 2.09 4.82
CA PHE A 136 -16.81 1.58 4.60
C PHE A 136 -16.95 0.81 3.29
N SER A 137 -16.14 1.12 2.28
CA SER A 137 -16.05 0.30 1.06
C SER A 137 -15.51 -1.09 1.40
N MET A 138 -14.46 -1.15 2.22
CA MET A 138 -13.91 -2.43 2.67
C MET A 138 -14.87 -3.19 3.58
N PHE A 139 -15.50 -2.51 4.55
CA PHE A 139 -16.55 -3.07 5.39
C PHE A 139 -17.68 -3.69 4.56
N HIS A 140 -18.13 -2.98 3.51
CA HIS A 140 -19.15 -3.50 2.61
C HIS A 140 -18.69 -4.70 1.79
N ALA A 141 -17.44 -4.69 1.32
CA ALA A 141 -16.87 -5.79 0.53
C ALA A 141 -16.75 -7.10 1.33
N LEU A 142 -16.59 -7.01 2.65
CA LEU A 142 -16.49 -8.19 3.53
C LEU A 142 -17.84 -8.76 3.98
N LYS A 143 -18.97 -8.12 3.62
CA LYS A 143 -20.31 -8.65 4.00
C LYS A 143 -20.54 -10.03 3.40
N GLY A 144 -20.96 -10.95 4.26
CA GLY A 144 -21.23 -12.35 3.87
C GLY A 144 -19.98 -13.25 3.86
N THR A 145 -18.83 -12.73 4.25
CA THR A 145 -17.63 -13.52 4.54
C THR A 145 -17.47 -13.76 6.03
N ASP A 146 -16.53 -14.61 6.41
CA ASP A 146 -16.18 -14.87 7.81
C ASP A 146 -15.29 -13.77 8.42
N PHE A 147 -14.85 -12.79 7.63
CA PHE A 147 -13.94 -11.74 8.05
C PHE A 147 -14.69 -10.52 8.58
N LYS A 148 -14.11 -9.89 9.61
CA LYS A 148 -14.60 -8.65 10.23
C LYS A 148 -13.44 -7.66 10.35
N LEU A 149 -13.74 -6.37 10.16
CA LEU A 149 -12.77 -5.31 10.43
C LEU A 149 -12.76 -4.99 11.91
N ALA A 150 -11.61 -5.21 12.56
CA ALA A 150 -11.37 -4.82 13.94
C ALA A 150 -10.86 -3.38 14.04
N LEU A 151 -11.19 -2.71 15.13
CA LEU A 151 -10.73 -1.38 15.52
C LEU A 151 -9.75 -1.47 16.72
N GLY A 152 -8.86 -2.45 16.68
CA GLY A 152 -8.01 -2.77 17.82
C GLY A 152 -8.82 -3.24 19.01
N GLU A 153 -8.55 -2.69 20.19
CA GLU A 153 -9.27 -3.02 21.43
C GLU A 153 -10.70 -2.47 21.49
N ASP A 154 -11.04 -1.52 20.61
CA ASP A 154 -12.37 -0.87 20.59
C ASP A 154 -13.46 -1.75 19.94
N GLY A 155 -13.14 -2.96 19.49
CA GLY A 155 -14.10 -3.91 18.91
C GLY A 155 -14.08 -3.95 17.38
N ILE A 156 -15.25 -4.10 16.76
CA ILE A 156 -15.39 -4.21 15.31
C ILE A 156 -16.16 -3.03 14.70
N VAL A 157 -15.93 -2.78 13.42
CA VAL A 157 -16.56 -1.66 12.68
C VAL A 157 -18.09 -1.73 12.73
N ASP A 158 -18.68 -2.94 12.71
CA ASP A 158 -20.12 -3.17 12.80
C ASP A 158 -20.76 -2.46 14.00
N ASP A 159 -20.09 -2.42 15.14
CA ASP A 159 -20.60 -1.86 16.39
C ASP A 159 -20.46 -0.33 16.47
N HIS A 160 -19.62 0.28 15.61
CA HIS A 160 -19.22 1.70 15.66
C HIS A 160 -19.58 2.50 14.40
N ILE A 161 -20.47 1.99 13.55
CA ILE A 161 -20.81 2.63 12.26
C ILE A 161 -21.27 4.07 12.46
N LYS A 162 -22.10 4.34 13.49
CA LYS A 162 -22.65 5.68 13.75
C LYS A 162 -21.56 6.67 14.14
N GLU A 163 -20.70 6.30 15.07
CA GLU A 163 -19.58 7.09 15.55
C GLU A 163 -18.57 7.36 14.42
N LEU A 164 -18.31 6.36 13.60
CA LEU A 164 -17.43 6.52 12.43
C LEU A 164 -18.03 7.44 11.37
N MET A 165 -19.36 7.41 11.15
CA MET A 165 -20.03 8.37 10.27
C MET A 165 -19.99 9.79 10.83
N GLU A 166 -20.21 9.98 12.13
CA GLU A 166 -20.08 11.29 12.80
C GLU A 166 -18.66 11.83 12.68
N ALA A 167 -17.64 11.00 12.92
CA ALA A 167 -16.24 11.36 12.74
C ALA A 167 -15.91 11.76 11.27
N ASN A 168 -16.49 11.08 10.28
CA ASN A 168 -16.35 11.48 8.88
C ASN A 168 -16.94 12.87 8.62
N ASN A 169 -18.09 13.20 9.21
CA ASN A 169 -18.72 14.51 9.05
C ASN A 169 -17.86 15.61 9.69
N VAL A 170 -17.29 15.35 10.87
CA VAL A 170 -16.34 16.28 11.52
C VAL A 170 -15.12 16.50 10.62
N ALA A 171 -14.53 15.44 10.08
CA ALA A 171 -13.39 15.54 9.17
C ALA A 171 -13.71 16.35 7.91
N VAL A 172 -14.89 16.15 7.31
CA VAL A 172 -15.37 16.93 6.15
C VAL A 172 -15.45 18.42 6.52
N GLU A 173 -16.02 18.76 7.67
CA GLU A 173 -16.13 20.15 8.12
C GLU A 173 -14.76 20.79 8.37
N CYS A 174 -13.84 20.07 9.05
CA CYS A 174 -12.48 20.55 9.30
C CYS A 174 -11.68 20.81 8.03
N LEU A 175 -11.94 20.03 6.96
CA LEU A 175 -11.15 20.06 5.73
C LEU A 175 -11.82 20.86 4.59
N LYS A 176 -12.98 21.47 4.82
CA LYS A 176 -13.75 22.16 3.77
C LYS A 176 -12.99 23.33 3.11
N ASP A 177 -12.10 23.99 3.86
CA ASP A 177 -11.32 25.13 3.40
C ASP A 177 -9.99 24.72 2.74
N TYR A 178 -9.67 23.42 2.71
CA TYR A 178 -8.46 22.90 2.08
C TYR A 178 -8.75 22.45 0.64
N ASN A 179 -7.90 22.90 -0.27
CA ASN A 179 -8.01 22.51 -1.68
C ASN A 179 -7.18 21.26 -1.96
N PHE A 180 -7.86 20.20 -2.36
CA PHE A 180 -7.22 18.96 -2.80
C PHE A 180 -7.18 18.92 -4.33
N PRO A 181 -5.99 18.73 -4.94
CA PRO A 181 -5.91 18.62 -6.40
C PRO A 181 -6.69 17.39 -6.89
N PRO A 182 -7.33 17.46 -8.07
CA PRO A 182 -8.11 16.35 -8.63
C PRO A 182 -7.32 15.04 -8.69
N GLU A 183 -6.04 15.10 -9.03
CA GLU A 183 -5.15 13.95 -9.17
C GLU A 183 -4.98 13.16 -7.86
N ALA A 184 -5.17 13.82 -6.72
CA ALA A 184 -5.11 13.16 -5.42
C ALA A 184 -6.41 12.39 -5.08
N ARG A 185 -7.51 12.65 -5.78
CA ARG A 185 -8.85 12.17 -5.39
C ARG A 185 -9.55 11.33 -6.45
N GLN A 186 -9.05 11.32 -7.66
CA GLN A 186 -9.63 10.55 -8.76
C GLN A 186 -8.84 9.28 -9.02
N ILE A 187 -9.49 8.30 -9.65
CA ILE A 187 -8.83 7.12 -10.18
C ILE A 187 -7.97 7.54 -11.37
N THR A 188 -6.72 7.10 -11.38
CA THR A 188 -5.73 7.35 -12.44
C THR A 188 -5.19 6.01 -12.94
N THR A 189 -5.72 5.52 -14.06
CA THR A 189 -5.38 4.18 -14.57
C THR A 189 -4.05 4.12 -15.30
N ASP A 190 -3.47 5.25 -15.68
CA ASP A 190 -2.15 5.33 -16.33
C ASP A 190 -1.03 4.75 -15.47
N VAL A 191 -1.21 4.81 -14.13
CA VAL A 191 -0.24 4.21 -13.20
C VAL A 191 -0.11 2.68 -13.33
N ILE A 192 -1.07 2.01 -13.94
CA ILE A 192 -1.00 0.57 -14.24
C ILE A 192 0.12 0.29 -15.25
N PHE A 193 0.31 1.21 -16.19
CA PHE A 193 1.30 1.08 -17.26
C PHE A 193 2.60 1.82 -16.94
N SER A 194 2.53 2.81 -16.08
CA SER A 194 3.63 3.68 -15.66
C SER A 194 3.61 3.85 -14.15
N PRO A 195 4.02 2.83 -13.37
CA PRO A 195 3.86 2.81 -11.92
C PRO A 195 4.48 4.04 -11.26
N MET A 196 3.67 4.77 -10.51
CA MET A 196 4.09 5.91 -9.70
C MET A 196 3.48 5.77 -8.29
N PRO A 197 4.29 5.83 -7.23
CA PRO A 197 3.76 5.80 -5.86
C PRO A 197 2.71 6.89 -5.63
N GLY A 198 1.62 6.57 -4.92
CA GLY A 198 0.48 7.48 -4.73
C GLY A 198 0.89 8.82 -4.11
N GLY A 199 1.75 8.79 -3.08
CA GLY A 199 2.29 10.02 -2.48
C GLY A 199 3.13 10.85 -3.45
N ALA A 200 3.95 10.21 -4.30
CA ALA A 200 4.74 10.87 -5.32
C ALA A 200 3.85 11.49 -6.40
N LEU A 201 2.78 10.82 -6.81
CA LEU A 201 1.81 11.36 -7.76
C LEU A 201 1.19 12.66 -7.25
N THR A 202 0.73 12.68 -6.00
CA THR A 202 0.18 13.88 -5.37
C THR A 202 1.22 15.01 -5.28
N ALA A 203 2.42 14.73 -4.76
CA ALA A 203 3.44 15.74 -4.57
C ALA A 203 3.94 16.30 -5.91
N ASN A 204 4.19 15.44 -6.89
CA ASN A 204 4.68 15.86 -8.21
C ASN A 204 3.64 16.69 -8.97
N THR A 205 2.37 16.30 -8.96
CA THR A 205 1.32 17.07 -9.64
C THR A 205 1.10 18.42 -8.98
N LEU A 206 1.18 18.51 -7.63
CA LEU A 206 1.13 19.77 -6.93
C LEU A 206 2.32 20.67 -7.34
N MET A 207 3.55 20.15 -7.29
CA MET A 207 4.75 20.88 -7.68
C MET A 207 4.70 21.34 -9.16
N MET A 208 4.20 20.48 -10.07
CA MET A 208 4.04 20.84 -11.48
C MET A 208 3.03 21.98 -11.68
N ARG A 209 1.98 22.05 -10.86
CA ARG A 209 1.03 23.18 -10.87
C ARG A 209 1.69 24.46 -10.38
N GLU A 210 2.43 24.43 -9.28
CA GLU A 210 3.14 25.57 -8.71
C GLU A 210 4.21 26.12 -9.67
N THR A 211 4.94 25.23 -10.35
CA THR A 211 5.97 25.60 -11.34
C THR A 211 5.40 25.87 -12.74
N LYS A 212 4.09 25.77 -12.93
CA LYS A 212 3.39 25.96 -14.22
C LYS A 212 3.82 24.97 -15.32
N THR A 213 4.29 23.79 -14.94
CA THR A 213 4.74 22.72 -15.86
C THR A 213 3.73 21.58 -16.00
N PHE A 214 2.52 21.73 -15.44
CA PHE A 214 1.50 20.67 -15.45
C PHE A 214 1.10 20.23 -16.88
N HIS A 215 1.26 21.08 -17.88
CA HIS A 215 1.05 20.73 -19.29
C HIS A 215 2.00 19.63 -19.82
N LEU A 216 3.05 19.29 -19.07
CA LEU A 216 3.98 18.20 -19.40
C LEU A 216 3.61 16.89 -18.71
N TYR A 217 2.54 16.85 -17.93
CA TYR A 217 2.16 15.69 -17.10
C TYR A 217 2.07 14.39 -17.91
N ASP A 218 1.32 14.39 -19.01
CA ASP A 218 1.15 13.21 -19.87
C ASP A 218 2.49 12.70 -20.44
N GLN A 219 3.39 13.62 -20.77
CA GLN A 219 4.74 13.27 -21.25
C GLN A 219 5.58 12.64 -20.14
N VAL A 220 5.49 13.16 -18.92
CA VAL A 220 6.20 12.59 -17.76
C VAL A 220 5.70 11.18 -17.49
N ILE A 221 4.38 10.97 -17.44
CA ILE A 221 3.79 9.65 -17.24
C ILE A 221 4.20 8.68 -18.34
N ALA A 222 4.14 9.07 -19.60
CA ALA A 222 4.54 8.21 -20.72
C ALA A 222 6.02 7.77 -20.64
N ASN A 223 6.90 8.62 -20.11
CA ASN A 223 8.33 8.34 -19.98
C ASN A 223 8.67 7.49 -18.73
N MET A 224 7.77 7.36 -17.76
CA MET A 224 8.04 6.60 -16.51
C MET A 224 8.36 5.14 -16.78
N SER A 225 7.64 4.49 -17.70
CA SER A 225 7.91 3.09 -18.07
C SER A 225 9.34 2.89 -18.59
N GLU A 226 9.84 3.82 -19.39
CA GLU A 226 11.21 3.79 -19.89
C GLU A 226 12.22 4.00 -18.77
N CYS A 227 11.96 4.95 -17.86
CA CYS A 227 12.82 5.18 -16.69
C CYS A 227 12.92 3.94 -15.80
N VAL A 228 11.79 3.30 -15.49
CA VAL A 228 11.77 2.07 -14.70
C VAL A 228 12.51 0.95 -15.42
N SER A 229 12.29 0.78 -16.72
CA SER A 229 12.96 -0.26 -17.53
C SER A 229 14.49 -0.07 -17.59
N ARG A 230 14.97 1.18 -17.68
CA ARG A 230 16.40 1.49 -17.74
C ARG A 230 17.08 1.51 -16.38
N GLY A 231 16.36 1.93 -15.34
CA GLY A 231 16.89 2.07 -13.97
C GLY A 231 16.96 0.77 -13.19
N GLY A 232 16.36 -0.30 -13.71
CA GLY A 232 16.12 -1.55 -12.98
C GLY A 232 14.84 -1.48 -12.12
N PHE A 233 14.44 -2.61 -11.57
CA PHE A 233 13.16 -2.77 -10.88
C PHE A 233 13.30 -2.74 -9.36
N ALA A 234 14.13 -1.86 -8.83
CA ALA A 234 14.48 -1.83 -7.42
C ALA A 234 13.32 -1.35 -6.52
N SER A 235 12.37 -0.62 -7.07
CA SER A 235 11.24 -0.09 -6.30
C SER A 235 10.00 0.09 -7.15
#